data_92f19f2c2c4b33327d711afdd7af6e43
#
_entry.id   92f19f2c2c4b33327d711afdd7af6e43
#
_cell.length_a   1.000
_cell.length_b   1.000
_cell.length_c   1.000
_cell.angle_alpha   90.00
_cell.angle_beta   90.00
_cell.angle_gamma   90.00
#
_symmetry.space_group_name_H-M   'P 1'
#
loop_
_entity.id
_entity.type
_entity.pdbx_description
1 polymer ?
#
loop_
_entity_poly.entity_id
_entity_poly.type
_entity_poly.pdbx_seq_one_letter_code
_entity_poly.pdbx_strand_id
1 'polypeptide(L)'
;MSSLSSPSTLYDAHGRPLEYLRLAVTDRCNLRCFYCMPEEGIKYMPKHELLSYEEMLRLVEIMTGLGVRKVRLTGGEPFVRRDLVPFMERLADIPGINDLSLTTNGVLTAPHVPTMARIGVKAVNLSLDTLDRQRFFDITRRDELPQVMRTFHALLDAGIQLKINAVVMDGRNIQDLAPLAELTRELPVEVRFI
;
A
#
# COMPACT_ATOMS: atom_id res chain seq x y z
N MET A 1 14.52 -23.88 31.07
CA MET A 1 15.19 -22.92 30.19
C MET A 1 14.99 -23.40 28.75
N SER A 2 13.92 -22.97 28.10
CA SER A 2 13.65 -23.34 26.70
C SER A 2 14.61 -22.57 25.81
N SER A 3 15.48 -23.27 25.11
CA SER A 3 16.31 -22.72 24.05
C SER A 3 15.37 -22.16 22.96
N LEU A 4 15.32 -20.88 22.84
CA LEU A 4 14.75 -20.22 21.67
C LEU A 4 15.60 -20.69 20.47
N SER A 5 15.09 -21.67 19.73
CA SER A 5 15.66 -22.06 18.45
C SER A 5 15.73 -20.80 17.58
N SER A 6 16.89 -20.53 16.99
CA SER A 6 17.06 -19.47 16.01
C SER A 6 15.94 -19.57 14.97
N PRO A 7 15.30 -18.45 14.56
CA PRO A 7 14.22 -18.51 13.59
C PRO A 7 14.73 -19.22 12.32
N SER A 8 13.98 -20.23 11.88
CA SER A 8 14.28 -20.93 10.64
C SER A 8 13.96 -19.99 9.47
N THR A 9 14.97 -19.33 8.92
CA THR A 9 14.79 -18.44 7.76
C THR A 9 14.45 -19.28 6.53
N LEU A 10 13.35 -18.94 5.85
CA LEU A 10 13.01 -19.52 4.56
C LEU A 10 13.86 -18.89 3.46
N TYR A 11 14.28 -19.70 2.51
CA TYR A 11 15.02 -19.26 1.33
C TYR A 11 14.26 -19.67 0.06
N ASP A 12 14.37 -18.85 -0.98
CA ASP A 12 13.88 -19.21 -2.31
C ASP A 12 14.87 -20.18 -3.02
N ALA A 13 14.50 -20.64 -4.23
CA ALA A 13 15.33 -21.54 -5.04
C ALA A 13 16.69 -20.93 -5.47
N HIS A 14 16.89 -19.63 -5.26
CA HIS A 14 18.15 -18.91 -5.54
C HIS A 14 18.95 -18.58 -4.28
N GLY A 15 18.57 -19.12 -3.12
CA GLY A 15 19.26 -18.88 -1.85
C GLY A 15 19.00 -17.48 -1.26
N ARG A 16 17.95 -16.75 -1.69
CA ARG A 16 17.60 -15.44 -1.13
C ARG A 16 16.62 -15.62 0.05
N PRO A 17 16.84 -14.94 1.18
CA PRO A 17 15.92 -15.02 2.31
C PRO A 17 14.57 -14.42 1.99
N LEU A 18 13.48 -15.07 2.41
CA LEU A 18 12.11 -14.60 2.26
C LEU A 18 11.75 -13.68 3.44
N GLU A 19 12.15 -12.43 3.38
CA GLU A 19 11.95 -11.43 4.46
C GLU A 19 10.71 -10.55 4.27
N TYR A 20 10.04 -10.64 3.12
CA TYR A 20 9.02 -9.70 2.71
C TYR A 20 7.70 -10.39 2.41
N LEU A 21 6.63 -9.94 3.08
CA LEU A 21 5.25 -10.38 2.88
C LEU A 21 4.38 -9.24 2.32
N ARG A 22 3.69 -9.51 1.23
CA ARG A 22 2.58 -8.65 0.76
C ARG A 22 1.26 -9.26 1.22
N LEU A 23 0.50 -8.49 1.98
CA LEU A 23 -0.76 -8.91 2.57
C LEU A 23 -1.91 -8.10 1.96
N ALA A 24 -2.70 -8.73 1.10
CA ALA A 24 -3.92 -8.14 0.55
C ALA A 24 -5.03 -8.24 1.60
N VAL A 25 -5.50 -7.09 2.09
CA VAL A 25 -6.51 -7.05 3.16
C VAL A 25 -7.94 -7.02 2.63
N THR A 26 -8.16 -6.70 1.37
CA THR A 26 -9.47 -6.63 0.72
C THR A 26 -9.34 -6.70 -0.80
N ASP A 27 -10.38 -7.18 -1.45
CA ASP A 27 -10.56 -7.12 -2.91
C ASP A 27 -11.33 -5.85 -3.36
N ARG A 28 -11.89 -5.09 -2.40
CA ARG A 28 -12.72 -3.91 -2.67
C ARG A 28 -11.87 -2.67 -2.92
N CYS A 29 -12.32 -1.81 -3.84
CA CYS A 29 -11.69 -0.54 -4.14
C CYS A 29 -12.77 0.54 -4.34
N ASN A 30 -12.46 1.78 -3.99
CA ASN A 30 -13.32 2.95 -4.21
C ASN A 30 -13.08 3.64 -5.56
N LEU A 31 -12.01 3.31 -6.28
CA LEU A 31 -11.76 3.71 -7.67
C LEU A 31 -12.20 2.63 -8.66
N ARG A 32 -12.26 3.01 -9.94
CA ARG A 32 -12.63 2.13 -11.07
C ARG A 32 -11.66 2.33 -12.22
N CYS A 33 -10.35 2.23 -11.93
CA CYS A 33 -9.32 2.39 -12.95
C CYS A 33 -9.56 1.43 -14.10
N PHE A 34 -9.63 1.94 -15.33
CA PHE A 34 -10.09 1.17 -16.48
C PHE A 34 -9.18 -0.03 -16.81
N TYR A 35 -7.89 0.08 -16.46
CA TYR A 35 -6.91 -1.01 -16.65
C TYR A 35 -6.96 -2.08 -15.54
N CYS A 36 -7.67 -1.81 -14.43
CA CYS A 36 -7.73 -2.69 -13.27
C CYS A 36 -9.11 -3.33 -13.08
N MET A 37 -10.19 -2.57 -13.33
CA MET A 37 -11.54 -2.99 -12.98
C MET A 37 -12.56 -2.45 -13.99
N PRO A 38 -13.53 -3.27 -14.45
CA PRO A 38 -14.67 -2.81 -15.25
C PRO A 38 -15.43 -1.68 -14.54
N GLU A 39 -16.15 -0.87 -15.30
CA GLU A 39 -16.88 0.28 -14.77
C GLU A 39 -17.96 -0.12 -13.76
N GLU A 40 -18.69 -1.19 -14.06
CA GLU A 40 -19.68 -1.82 -13.20
C GLU A 40 -19.09 -2.50 -11.95
N GLY A 41 -17.77 -2.67 -11.93
CA GLY A 41 -17.04 -3.37 -10.86
C GLY A 41 -16.89 -4.87 -11.14
N ILE A 42 -16.49 -5.61 -10.12
CA ILE A 42 -16.32 -7.06 -10.16
C ILE A 42 -17.20 -7.72 -9.10
N LYS A 43 -17.45 -9.01 -9.25
CA LYS A 43 -18.05 -9.81 -8.17
C LYS A 43 -17.01 -9.97 -7.07
N TYR A 44 -17.23 -9.28 -5.95
CA TYR A 44 -16.36 -9.37 -4.78
C TYR A 44 -16.53 -10.70 -4.05
N MET A 45 -15.45 -11.14 -3.41
CA MET A 45 -15.50 -12.30 -2.52
C MET A 45 -16.49 -12.08 -1.37
N PRO A 46 -17.29 -13.09 -0.99
CA PRO A 46 -18.11 -13.03 0.20
C PRO A 46 -17.26 -12.74 1.43
N LYS A 47 -17.81 -11.94 2.36
CA LYS A 47 -17.06 -11.50 3.55
C LYS A 47 -16.50 -12.67 4.37
N HIS A 48 -17.19 -13.80 4.40
CA HIS A 48 -16.78 -14.99 5.17
C HIS A 48 -15.64 -15.80 4.49
N GLU A 49 -15.32 -15.52 3.23
CA GLU A 49 -14.18 -16.10 2.52
C GLU A 49 -12.90 -15.27 2.64
N LEU A 50 -13.04 -14.02 3.14
CA LEU A 50 -11.88 -13.16 3.41
C LEU A 50 -11.34 -13.47 4.80
N LEU A 51 -10.02 -13.56 4.93
CA LEU A 51 -9.39 -13.68 6.24
C LEU A 51 -9.82 -12.53 7.17
N SER A 52 -10.13 -12.87 8.42
CA SER A 52 -10.29 -11.89 9.49
C SER A 52 -8.94 -11.22 9.81
N TYR A 53 -8.95 -10.12 10.53
CA TYR A 53 -7.71 -9.49 10.99
C TYR A 53 -6.96 -10.37 11.99
N GLU A 54 -7.67 -11.14 12.81
CA GLU A 54 -7.11 -12.11 13.76
C GLU A 54 -6.33 -13.21 13.02
N GLU A 55 -6.91 -13.76 11.95
CA GLU A 55 -6.24 -14.76 11.11
C GLU A 55 -5.02 -14.18 10.40
N MET A 56 -5.13 -12.94 9.89
CA MET A 56 -4.00 -12.24 9.26
C MET A 56 -2.86 -11.98 10.26
N LEU A 57 -3.16 -11.55 11.49
CA LEU A 57 -2.16 -11.36 12.53
C LEU A 57 -1.45 -12.68 12.87
N ARG A 58 -2.22 -13.74 13.07
CA ARG A 58 -1.64 -15.07 13.32
C ARG A 58 -0.77 -15.54 12.16
N LEU A 59 -1.17 -15.31 10.91
CA LEU A 59 -0.36 -15.60 9.73
C LEU A 59 0.97 -14.83 9.79
N VAL A 60 0.93 -13.53 10.09
CA VAL A 60 2.14 -12.69 10.18
C VAL A 60 3.04 -13.17 11.31
N GLU A 61 2.50 -13.51 12.49
CA GLU A 61 3.28 -14.09 13.61
C GLU A 61 4.02 -15.38 13.19
N ILE A 62 3.34 -16.29 12.48
CA ILE A 62 3.97 -17.50 11.95
C ILE A 62 5.08 -17.13 10.97
N MET A 63 4.82 -16.19 10.04
CA MET A 63 5.79 -15.78 9.03
C MET A 63 7.01 -15.07 9.64
N THR A 64 6.85 -14.33 10.76
CA THR A 64 8.01 -13.75 11.47
C THR A 64 8.89 -14.82 12.08
N GLY A 65 8.32 -15.91 12.59
CA GLY A 65 9.05 -17.10 13.02
C GLY A 65 9.85 -17.77 11.91
N LEU A 66 9.45 -17.56 10.64
CA LEU A 66 10.11 -18.07 9.43
C LEU A 66 11.03 -17.05 8.76
N GLY A 67 11.29 -15.90 9.39
CA GLY A 67 12.26 -14.92 8.90
C GLY A 67 11.68 -13.69 8.23
N VAL A 68 10.35 -13.57 8.07
CA VAL A 68 9.73 -12.34 7.55
C VAL A 68 9.93 -11.19 8.53
N ARG A 69 10.33 -10.03 8.02
CA ARG A 69 10.60 -8.79 8.78
C ARG A 69 9.86 -7.57 8.20
N LYS A 70 9.38 -7.70 6.98
CA LYS A 70 8.75 -6.60 6.22
C LYS A 70 7.35 -7.02 5.81
N VAL A 71 6.36 -6.19 6.15
CA VAL A 71 4.97 -6.40 5.74
C VAL A 71 4.48 -5.19 4.96
N ARG A 72 3.91 -5.44 3.78
CA ARG A 72 3.21 -4.41 3.01
C ARG A 72 1.76 -4.75 2.88
N LEU A 73 0.92 -3.87 3.40
CA LEU A 73 -0.51 -3.94 3.21
C LEU A 73 -0.90 -3.46 1.81
N THR A 74 -1.80 -4.19 1.19
CA THR A 74 -2.32 -3.91 -0.14
C THR A 74 -3.74 -4.50 -0.27
N GLY A 75 -4.24 -4.63 -1.49
CA GLY A 75 -5.54 -5.23 -1.81
C GLY A 75 -6.12 -4.56 -3.03
N GLY A 76 -7.44 -4.33 -3.04
CA GLY A 76 -8.04 -3.27 -3.84
C GLY A 76 -7.57 -1.92 -3.27
N GLU A 77 -8.35 -1.33 -2.36
CA GLU A 77 -7.89 -0.20 -1.55
C GLU A 77 -7.97 -0.56 -0.07
N PRO A 78 -6.85 -0.62 0.66
CA PRO A 78 -6.84 -1.08 2.06
C PRO A 78 -7.78 -0.28 2.97
N PHE A 79 -7.86 1.04 2.82
CA PHE A 79 -8.69 1.90 3.66
C PHE A 79 -10.20 1.77 3.41
N VAL A 80 -10.63 1.00 2.42
CA VAL A 80 -12.04 0.61 2.26
C VAL A 80 -12.45 -0.44 3.29
N ARG A 81 -11.50 -1.23 3.80
CA ARG A 81 -11.77 -2.20 4.86
C ARG A 81 -11.84 -1.49 6.21
N ARG A 82 -12.95 -1.64 6.92
CA ARG A 82 -13.14 -1.06 8.26
C ARG A 82 -12.06 -1.56 9.21
N ASP A 83 -11.74 -0.74 10.20
CA ASP A 83 -10.82 -1.09 11.30
C ASP A 83 -9.38 -1.43 10.83
N LEU A 84 -8.98 -0.91 9.65
CA LEU A 84 -7.62 -1.10 9.14
C LEU A 84 -6.57 -0.51 10.09
N VAL A 85 -6.82 0.67 10.65
CA VAL A 85 -5.84 1.37 11.51
C VAL A 85 -5.58 0.59 12.79
N PRO A 86 -6.60 0.15 13.58
CA PRO A 86 -6.37 -0.77 14.71
C PRO A 86 -5.63 -2.05 14.32
N PHE A 87 -5.88 -2.60 13.16
CA PHE A 87 -5.14 -3.74 12.65
C PHE A 87 -3.66 -3.40 12.39
N MET A 88 -3.37 -2.24 11.80
CA MET A 88 -2.00 -1.78 11.57
C MET A 88 -1.24 -1.55 12.89
N GLU A 89 -1.89 -1.03 13.92
CA GLU A 89 -1.31 -0.89 15.26
C GLU A 89 -0.88 -2.26 15.81
N ARG A 90 -1.77 -3.24 15.76
CA ARG A 90 -1.47 -4.62 16.20
C ARG A 90 -0.35 -5.27 15.37
N LEU A 91 -0.29 -5.00 14.06
CA LEU A 91 0.80 -5.48 13.20
C LEU A 91 2.15 -4.88 13.59
N ALA A 92 2.17 -3.57 13.90
CA ALA A 92 3.39 -2.89 14.30
C ALA A 92 3.94 -3.41 15.64
N ASP A 93 3.08 -3.93 16.50
CA ASP A 93 3.44 -4.50 17.80
C ASP A 93 3.97 -5.94 17.70
N ILE A 94 3.87 -6.61 16.54
CA ILE A 94 4.37 -7.99 16.37
C ILE A 94 5.91 -8.00 16.46
N PRO A 95 6.50 -8.73 17.43
CA PRO A 95 7.95 -8.85 17.54
C PRO A 95 8.58 -9.42 16.26
N GLY A 96 9.56 -8.71 15.72
CA GLY A 96 10.27 -9.12 14.50
C GLY A 96 9.81 -8.41 13.24
N ILE A 97 8.66 -7.74 13.23
CA ILE A 97 8.30 -6.80 12.16
C ILE A 97 9.01 -5.47 12.40
N ASN A 98 9.83 -5.05 11.45
CA ASN A 98 10.60 -3.80 11.52
C ASN A 98 10.36 -2.87 10.32
N ASP A 99 9.57 -3.32 9.34
CA ASP A 99 9.16 -2.52 8.18
C ASP A 99 7.67 -2.80 7.88
N LEU A 100 6.82 -1.89 8.33
CA LEU A 100 5.41 -1.84 7.94
C LEU A 100 5.25 -0.78 6.85
N SER A 101 4.74 -1.18 5.71
CA SER A 101 4.50 -0.31 4.56
C SER A 101 3.12 -0.55 3.94
N LEU A 102 2.68 0.36 3.09
CA LEU A 102 1.33 0.38 2.53
C LEU A 102 1.37 0.70 1.04
N THR A 103 0.46 0.11 0.27
CA THR A 103 0.11 0.56 -1.08
C THR A 103 -1.33 1.03 -1.05
N THR A 104 -1.58 2.26 -1.51
CA THR A 104 -2.91 2.90 -1.50
C THR A 104 -3.11 3.78 -2.72
N ASN A 105 -4.37 3.99 -3.10
CA ASN A 105 -4.74 5.01 -4.09
C ASN A 105 -4.83 6.42 -3.48
N GLY A 106 -4.71 6.56 -2.16
CA GLY A 106 -4.63 7.82 -1.46
C GLY A 106 -5.96 8.54 -1.18
N VAL A 107 -7.08 8.09 -1.70
CA VAL A 107 -8.37 8.82 -1.56
C VAL A 107 -8.81 8.91 -0.10
N LEU A 108 -8.64 7.84 0.68
CA LEU A 108 -9.11 7.74 2.07
C LEU A 108 -7.98 7.85 3.11
N THR A 109 -6.74 7.99 2.69
CA THR A 109 -5.55 7.80 3.54
C THR A 109 -5.23 9.01 4.42
N ALA A 110 -5.43 10.24 3.92
CA ALA A 110 -4.97 11.47 4.59
C ALA A 110 -5.36 11.58 6.08
N PRO A 111 -6.59 11.28 6.53
CA PRO A 111 -6.97 11.38 7.95
C PRO A 111 -6.20 10.42 8.86
N HIS A 112 -5.59 9.38 8.29
CA HIS A 112 -4.91 8.31 9.04
C HIS A 112 -3.39 8.50 9.10
N VAL A 113 -2.84 9.44 8.33
CA VAL A 113 -1.38 9.69 8.26
C VAL A 113 -0.76 9.99 9.62
N PRO A 114 -1.36 10.81 10.52
CA PRO A 114 -0.79 11.03 11.84
C PRO A 114 -0.63 9.74 12.66
N THR A 115 -1.62 8.85 12.61
CA THR A 115 -1.52 7.55 13.27
C THR A 115 -0.49 6.65 12.60
N MET A 116 -0.42 6.63 11.26
CA MET A 116 0.58 5.87 10.52
C MET A 116 2.00 6.29 10.90
N ALA A 117 2.26 7.59 11.04
CA ALA A 117 3.55 8.09 11.51
C ALA A 117 3.86 7.64 12.94
N ARG A 118 2.88 7.75 13.85
CA ARG A 118 3.01 7.34 15.26
C ARG A 118 3.35 5.86 15.41
N ILE A 119 2.74 4.97 14.64
CA ILE A 119 2.99 3.53 14.68
C ILE A 119 4.22 3.10 13.86
N GLY A 120 4.91 4.04 13.23
CA GLY A 120 6.17 3.79 12.54
C GLY A 120 6.04 3.18 11.15
N VAL A 121 4.96 3.47 10.41
CA VAL A 121 4.87 3.12 8.98
C VAL A 121 6.06 3.73 8.25
N LYS A 122 6.86 2.88 7.59
CA LYS A 122 8.13 3.30 6.96
C LYS A 122 7.93 3.95 5.60
N ALA A 123 7.05 3.37 4.78
CA ALA A 123 6.86 3.82 3.42
C ALA A 123 5.42 3.64 2.94
N VAL A 124 4.97 4.56 2.10
CA VAL A 124 3.71 4.45 1.37
C VAL A 124 3.98 4.47 -0.13
N ASN A 125 3.47 3.46 -0.83
CA ASN A 125 3.36 3.49 -2.28
C ASN A 125 2.00 4.10 -2.63
N LEU A 126 2.02 5.31 -3.16
CA LEU A 126 0.84 6.02 -3.64
C LEU A 126 0.66 5.73 -5.13
N SER A 127 -0.48 5.17 -5.52
CA SER A 127 -0.83 4.98 -6.93
C SER A 127 -1.33 6.31 -7.50
N LEU A 128 -0.58 6.90 -8.44
CA LEU A 128 -0.89 8.20 -9.02
C LEU A 128 -0.34 8.26 -10.46
N ASP A 129 -1.23 8.13 -11.44
CA ASP A 129 -0.90 8.01 -12.85
C ASP A 129 -0.78 9.35 -13.58
N THR A 130 -1.28 10.44 -12.97
CA THR A 130 -1.33 11.80 -13.53
C THR A 130 -1.55 12.84 -12.44
N LEU A 131 -1.07 14.07 -12.67
CA LEU A 131 -1.38 15.26 -11.87
C LEU A 131 -2.52 16.10 -12.47
N ASP A 132 -3.02 15.73 -13.63
CA ASP A 132 -4.14 16.40 -14.28
C ASP A 132 -5.47 15.81 -13.84
N ARG A 133 -6.38 16.67 -13.37
CA ARG A 133 -7.67 16.26 -12.79
C ARG A 133 -8.59 15.55 -13.78
N GLN A 134 -8.62 16.04 -15.03
CA GLN A 134 -9.47 15.42 -16.04
C GLN A 134 -8.95 14.05 -16.44
N ARG A 135 -7.65 13.92 -16.67
CA ARG A 135 -7.03 12.60 -16.96
C ARG A 135 -7.15 11.65 -15.78
N PHE A 136 -7.03 12.15 -14.55
CA PHE A 136 -7.28 11.31 -13.37
C PHE A 136 -8.70 10.73 -13.39
N PHE A 137 -9.70 11.58 -13.68
CA PHE A 137 -11.09 11.12 -13.83
C PHE A 137 -11.21 10.10 -14.97
N ASP A 138 -10.64 10.37 -16.14
CA ASP A 138 -10.69 9.49 -17.30
C ASP A 138 -10.06 8.12 -17.04
N ILE A 139 -8.98 8.09 -16.22
CA ILE A 139 -8.30 6.85 -15.83
C ILE A 139 -9.08 6.11 -14.75
N THR A 140 -9.50 6.80 -13.70
CA THR A 140 -10.03 6.21 -12.46
C THR A 140 -11.55 6.16 -12.40
N ARG A 141 -12.24 6.87 -13.30
CA ARG A 141 -13.69 7.08 -13.33
C ARG A 141 -14.25 7.69 -12.03
N ARG A 142 -13.39 8.41 -11.30
CA ARG A 142 -13.76 9.13 -10.07
C ARG A 142 -13.00 10.45 -9.97
N ASP A 143 -13.67 11.51 -9.57
CA ASP A 143 -13.07 12.84 -9.42
C ASP A 143 -12.46 13.00 -8.00
N GLU A 144 -11.42 12.22 -7.72
CA GLU A 144 -10.81 12.12 -6.39
C GLU A 144 -9.36 12.64 -6.32
N LEU A 145 -8.84 13.25 -7.38
CA LEU A 145 -7.47 13.77 -7.38
C LEU A 145 -7.19 14.74 -6.21
N PRO A 146 -8.11 15.66 -5.83
CA PRO A 146 -7.86 16.54 -4.69
C PRO A 146 -7.63 15.78 -3.37
N GLN A 147 -8.31 14.65 -3.17
CA GLN A 147 -8.16 13.78 -1.99
C GLN A 147 -6.80 13.07 -2.01
N VAL A 148 -6.40 12.57 -3.18
CA VAL A 148 -5.09 11.94 -3.37
C VAL A 148 -3.96 12.94 -3.08
N MET A 149 -4.09 14.18 -3.58
CA MET A 149 -3.11 15.23 -3.32
C MET A 149 -3.05 15.65 -1.85
N ARG A 150 -4.18 15.65 -1.13
CA ARG A 150 -4.15 15.82 0.33
C ARG A 150 -3.34 14.73 1.04
N THR A 151 -3.50 13.48 0.61
CA THR A 151 -2.68 12.37 1.12
C THR A 151 -1.21 12.54 0.78
N PHE A 152 -0.91 12.95 -0.45
CA PHE A 152 0.46 13.22 -0.90
C PHE A 152 1.16 14.22 0.03
N HIS A 153 0.55 15.38 0.26
CA HIS A 153 1.13 16.40 1.15
C HIS A 153 1.20 15.95 2.60
N ALA A 154 0.15 15.31 3.12
CA ALA A 154 0.16 14.80 4.49
C ALA A 154 1.29 13.79 4.75
N LEU A 155 1.59 12.92 3.78
CA LEU A 155 2.69 11.95 3.88
C LEU A 155 4.06 12.64 3.90
N LEU A 156 4.25 13.66 3.07
CA LEU A 156 5.47 14.48 3.06
C LEU A 156 5.65 15.21 4.40
N ASP A 157 4.62 15.89 4.89
CA ASP A 157 4.65 16.64 6.14
C ASP A 157 4.92 15.72 7.35
N ALA A 158 4.45 14.46 7.29
CA ALA A 158 4.70 13.46 8.32
C ALA A 158 6.07 12.77 8.21
N GLY A 159 6.86 13.06 7.18
CA GLY A 159 8.17 12.43 6.95
C GLY A 159 8.11 10.94 6.63
N ILE A 160 6.96 10.42 6.18
CA ILE A 160 6.82 9.03 5.75
C ILE A 160 7.38 8.92 4.33
N GLN A 161 8.26 7.94 4.09
CA GLN A 161 8.83 7.72 2.76
C GLN A 161 7.73 7.53 1.72
N LEU A 162 7.65 8.46 0.75
CA LEU A 162 6.64 8.44 -0.29
C LEU A 162 7.22 7.93 -1.61
N LYS A 163 6.55 6.91 -2.16
CA LYS A 163 6.86 6.35 -3.48
C LYS A 163 5.61 6.43 -4.34
N ILE A 164 5.71 7.08 -5.47
CA ILE A 164 4.63 7.17 -6.46
C ILE A 164 4.80 6.03 -7.45
N ASN A 165 3.77 5.22 -7.61
CA ASN A 165 3.69 4.24 -8.69
C ASN A 165 2.74 4.78 -9.76
N ALA A 166 3.23 4.97 -10.97
CA ALA A 166 2.47 5.45 -12.12
C ALA A 166 2.48 4.38 -13.23
N VAL A 167 1.30 3.89 -13.59
CA VAL A 167 1.14 3.00 -14.73
C VAL A 167 1.26 3.83 -16.01
N VAL A 168 2.21 3.46 -16.88
CA VAL A 168 2.42 4.15 -18.15
C VAL A 168 1.51 3.56 -19.22
N MET A 169 0.69 4.41 -19.82
CA MET A 169 -0.32 3.99 -20.78
C MET A 169 -0.21 4.83 -22.05
N ASP A 170 0.17 4.18 -23.16
CA ASP A 170 0.28 4.84 -24.45
C ASP A 170 -1.05 5.48 -24.87
N GLY A 171 -0.97 6.70 -25.43
CA GLY A 171 -2.15 7.49 -25.83
C GLY A 171 -3.02 7.97 -24.66
N ARG A 172 -2.62 7.79 -23.39
CA ARG A 172 -3.40 8.18 -22.22
C ARG A 172 -2.68 9.17 -21.31
N ASN A 173 -1.47 8.82 -20.83
CA ASN A 173 -0.74 9.64 -19.85
C ASN A 173 0.77 9.79 -20.10
N ILE A 174 1.23 9.56 -21.31
CA ILE A 174 2.65 9.76 -21.67
C ILE A 174 3.12 11.19 -21.36
N GLN A 175 2.26 12.19 -21.56
CA GLN A 175 2.54 13.58 -21.24
C GLN A 175 2.71 13.87 -19.74
N ASP A 176 2.29 12.95 -18.87
CA ASP A 176 2.40 13.09 -17.42
C ASP A 176 3.75 12.58 -16.86
N LEU A 177 4.51 11.85 -17.65
CA LEU A 177 5.79 11.29 -17.21
C LEU A 177 6.77 12.37 -16.75
N ALA A 178 6.93 13.45 -17.55
CA ALA A 178 7.82 14.55 -17.20
C ALA A 178 7.31 15.31 -15.94
N PRO A 179 6.05 15.74 -15.82
CA PRO A 179 5.51 16.36 -14.61
C PRO A 179 5.63 15.48 -13.36
N LEU A 180 5.41 14.17 -13.47
CA LEU A 180 5.57 13.26 -12.33
C LEU A 180 7.05 13.11 -11.95
N ALA A 181 7.95 12.96 -12.92
CA ALA A 181 9.39 12.89 -12.67
C ALA A 181 9.92 14.17 -12.02
N GLU A 182 9.40 15.34 -12.41
CA GLU A 182 9.82 16.64 -11.86
C GLU A 182 9.58 16.74 -10.35
N LEU A 183 8.60 16.04 -9.80
CA LEU A 183 8.36 15.97 -8.35
C LEU A 183 9.62 15.51 -7.59
N THR A 184 10.47 14.69 -8.21
CA THR A 184 11.68 14.16 -7.56
C THR A 184 12.80 15.19 -7.43
N ARG A 185 12.73 16.31 -8.15
CA ARG A 185 13.75 17.38 -8.07
C ARG A 185 13.64 18.21 -6.81
N GLU A 186 12.40 18.44 -6.36
CA GLU A 186 12.11 19.40 -5.28
C GLU A 186 11.64 18.71 -4.01
N LEU A 187 11.17 17.48 -4.12
CA LEU A 187 10.53 16.76 -3.00
C LEU A 187 11.24 15.41 -2.74
N PRO A 188 11.29 14.96 -1.50
CA PRO A 188 11.89 13.67 -1.13
C PRO A 188 10.96 12.50 -1.50
N VAL A 189 10.64 12.36 -2.77
CA VAL A 189 9.77 11.31 -3.31
C VAL A 189 10.53 10.43 -4.30
N GLU A 190 10.10 9.18 -4.43
CA GLU A 190 10.55 8.26 -5.47
C GLU A 190 9.40 8.04 -6.46
N VAL A 191 9.62 8.26 -7.75
CA VAL A 191 8.63 7.97 -8.80
C VAL A 191 9.05 6.72 -9.56
N ARG A 192 8.11 5.81 -9.72
CA ARG A 192 8.26 4.54 -10.44
C ARG A 192 7.25 4.48 -11.56
N PHE A 193 7.73 4.42 -12.77
CA PHE A 193 6.93 4.14 -13.95
C PHE A 193 6.84 2.60 -14.14
N ILE A 194 5.61 2.09 -14.33
CA ILE A 194 5.30 0.66 -14.38
C ILE A 194 4.66 0.34 -15.73
#